data_76eb5a261762a7a7a23125a04777943f
#
_entry.id   76eb5a261762a7a7a23125a04777943f
#
_cell.length_a   1.000
_cell.length_b   1.000
_cell.length_c   1.000
_cell.angle_alpha   90.00
_cell.angle_beta   90.00
_cell.angle_gamma   90.00
#
_symmetry.space_group_name_H-M   'P 1'
#
loop_
_entity.id
_entity.type
_entity.pdbx_description
1 polymer ?
#
loop_
_entity_poly.entity_id
_entity_poly.type
_entity_poly.pdbx_seq_one_letter_code
_entity_poly.pdbx_strand_id
1 'polypeptide(L)'
;RPCQLAHRAWEIFDLRCAALPELERLTSLANEATRLGRLDGNKVLYIDQRDPEQQVRISNGIGARSAIHATALGKAMAAHLSHSERYRLVMDGELEAFTDQTIVSNGDLDQQLNIIKARGYAVSIGEQFEDISAVAAPILDHRARPIGAIGVVGPSYRLSTERLHTLGREVIEAARRISGNVGELAMSISVAPKPLGAVQDNVSCAIPGEDFLGEGPFWSPETGKLHWVDILAPAVVTGDPATGERSTRPLPELVGVAIPKKSGGFVCATENGIKTISSNGQIETLAEPEKDHTGNRFNDGKCDAKGRLWVGSLAITTEPSKGMLWRVEPNGAAVKNEEKIHLSDGPCWGPPQKNI
;
A
#
# COMPACT_ATOMS: atom_id res chain seq x y z
N ARG A 1 -7.55 5.07 -11.18
CA ARG A 1 -6.65 5.48 -10.09
C ARG A 1 -6.22 4.28 -9.22
N PRO A 2 -6.00 3.10 -9.81
CA PRO A 2 -5.37 1.95 -9.14
C PRO A 2 -3.94 2.27 -8.73
N CYS A 3 -3.22 3.09 -9.51
CA CYS A 3 -1.92 3.65 -9.12
C CYS A 3 -1.92 4.28 -7.72
N GLN A 4 -3.04 4.89 -7.30
CA GLN A 4 -3.12 5.45 -5.94
C GLN A 4 -3.35 4.39 -4.87
N LEU A 5 -3.98 3.24 -5.19
CA LEU A 5 -4.16 2.14 -4.23
C LEU A 5 -2.89 1.29 -4.12
N ALA A 6 -2.30 0.91 -5.25
CA ALA A 6 -1.02 0.22 -5.27
C ALA A 6 0.08 1.12 -4.70
N HIS A 7 0.11 2.41 -5.05
CA HIS A 7 1.03 3.39 -4.47
C HIS A 7 0.80 3.55 -2.95
N ARG A 8 -0.45 3.60 -2.49
CA ARG A 8 -0.76 3.62 -1.05
C ARG A 8 -0.42 2.32 -0.34
N ALA A 9 -0.66 1.17 -0.97
CA ALA A 9 -0.28 -0.13 -0.40
C ALA A 9 1.25 -0.28 -0.34
N TRP A 10 1.94 0.19 -1.37
CA TRP A 10 3.41 0.24 -1.42
C TRP A 10 3.98 1.22 -0.41
N GLU A 11 3.46 2.45 -0.34
CA GLU A 11 3.84 3.41 0.70
C GLU A 11 3.64 2.87 2.13
N ILE A 12 2.58 2.07 2.35
CA ILE A 12 2.36 1.40 3.65
C ILE A 12 3.42 0.31 3.86
N PHE A 13 3.73 -0.47 2.84
CA PHE A 13 4.71 -1.55 2.93
C PHE A 13 6.11 -0.98 3.18
N ASP A 14 6.52 0.02 2.41
CA ASP A 14 7.82 0.70 2.56
C ASP A 14 7.92 1.39 3.92
N LEU A 15 6.87 2.06 4.35
CA LEU A 15 6.83 2.71 5.67
C LEU A 15 6.92 1.69 6.80
N ARG A 16 6.25 0.54 6.70
CA ARG A 16 6.35 -0.54 7.69
C ARG A 16 7.74 -1.15 7.73
N CYS A 17 8.31 -1.48 6.58
CA CYS A 17 9.67 -2.02 6.48
C CYS A 17 10.72 -1.06 7.06
N ALA A 18 10.61 0.23 6.72
CA ALA A 18 11.53 1.25 7.25
C ALA A 18 11.34 1.49 8.77
N ALA A 19 10.13 1.33 9.29
CA ALA A 19 9.81 1.57 10.69
C ALA A 19 10.10 0.38 11.61
N LEU A 20 10.19 -0.84 11.09
CA LEU A 20 10.33 -2.07 11.88
C LEU A 20 11.50 -2.03 12.87
N PRO A 21 12.74 -1.68 12.49
CA PRO A 21 13.87 -1.60 13.42
C PRO A 21 13.66 -0.57 14.53
N GLU A 22 12.99 0.56 14.21
CA GLU A 22 12.74 1.62 15.18
C GLU A 22 11.59 1.29 16.12
N LEU A 23 10.58 0.55 15.67
CA LEU A 23 9.53 0.01 16.54
C LEU A 23 10.14 -0.93 17.60
N GLU A 24 10.99 -1.86 17.17
CA GLU A 24 11.68 -2.80 18.06
C GLU A 24 12.60 -2.09 19.05
N ARG A 25 13.39 -1.12 18.56
CA ARG A 25 14.29 -0.32 19.38
C ARG A 25 13.53 0.48 20.43
N LEU A 26 12.47 1.18 20.05
CA LEU A 26 11.67 2.00 20.96
C LEU A 26 10.92 1.12 21.98
N THR A 27 10.40 -0.04 21.59
CA THR A 27 9.75 -0.98 22.50
C THR A 27 10.74 -1.46 23.57
N SER A 28 11.94 -1.83 23.16
CA SER A 28 13.00 -2.28 24.10
C SER A 28 13.44 -1.16 25.04
N LEU A 29 13.60 0.07 24.50
CA LEU A 29 14.04 1.23 25.27
C LEU A 29 12.98 1.70 26.27
N ALA A 30 11.73 1.79 25.83
CA ALA A 30 10.63 2.30 26.65
C ALA A 30 10.04 1.22 27.57
N ASN A 31 10.21 -0.06 27.21
CA ASN A 31 9.49 -1.19 27.80
C ASN A 31 7.97 -0.98 27.82
N GLU A 32 7.46 -0.32 26.75
CA GLU A 32 6.06 -0.02 26.49
C GLU A 32 5.72 -0.31 25.04
N ALA A 33 4.42 -0.40 24.73
CA ALA A 33 3.99 -0.64 23.37
C ALA A 33 4.39 0.51 22.43
N THR A 34 4.85 0.16 21.22
CA THR A 34 5.11 1.13 20.16
C THR A 34 4.16 0.93 19.01
N ARG A 35 3.80 2.02 18.36
CA ARG A 35 2.83 2.03 17.27
C ARG A 35 3.28 2.86 16.11
N LEU A 36 2.94 2.37 14.92
CA LEU A 36 3.05 3.09 13.67
C LEU A 36 1.64 3.37 13.15
N GLY A 37 1.37 4.60 12.79
CA GLY A 37 0.08 5.01 12.23
C GLY A 37 0.23 5.95 11.05
N ARG A 38 -0.82 6.03 10.25
CA ARG A 38 -0.96 6.98 9.15
C ARG A 38 -2.34 7.63 9.17
N LEU A 39 -2.50 8.72 8.43
CA LEU A 39 -3.81 9.32 8.22
C LEU A 39 -4.63 8.47 7.24
N ASP A 40 -5.88 8.20 7.60
CA ASP A 40 -6.90 7.55 6.77
C ASP A 40 -8.20 8.38 6.87
N GLY A 41 -8.38 9.30 5.93
CA GLY A 41 -9.41 10.32 6.03
C GLY A 41 -9.22 11.18 7.29
N ASN A 42 -10.26 11.25 8.12
CA ASN A 42 -10.27 12.00 9.39
C ASN A 42 -9.90 11.15 10.62
N LYS A 43 -9.26 10.01 10.42
CA LYS A 43 -8.84 9.09 11.49
C LYS A 43 -7.35 8.74 11.35
N VAL A 44 -6.77 8.23 12.42
CA VAL A 44 -5.46 7.56 12.44
C VAL A 44 -5.70 6.08 12.23
N LEU A 45 -5.11 5.48 11.21
CA LEU A 45 -5.07 4.03 11.00
C LEU A 45 -3.77 3.48 11.58
N TYR A 46 -3.85 2.52 12.49
CA TYR A 46 -2.68 1.80 13.00
C TYR A 46 -2.25 0.74 11.99
N ILE A 47 -1.02 0.85 11.48
CA ILE A 47 -0.50 -0.02 10.41
C ILE A 47 0.55 -1.01 10.89
N ASP A 48 1.20 -0.75 12.03
CA ASP A 48 2.09 -1.70 12.71
C ASP A 48 2.20 -1.41 14.21
N GLN A 49 2.63 -2.39 14.98
CA GLN A 49 2.88 -2.26 16.42
C GLN A 49 3.92 -3.27 16.91
N ARG A 50 4.55 -2.95 18.04
CA ARG A 50 5.32 -3.90 18.85
C ARG A 50 4.85 -3.77 20.29
N ASP A 51 4.62 -4.91 20.92
CA ASP A 51 4.19 -4.99 22.31
C ASP A 51 5.39 -5.38 23.20
N PRO A 52 5.48 -4.81 24.42
CA PRO A 52 6.45 -5.26 25.40
C PRO A 52 6.07 -6.63 25.94
N GLU A 53 7.00 -7.30 26.63
CA GLU A 53 6.75 -8.58 27.32
C GLU A 53 5.87 -8.44 28.59
N GLN A 54 5.30 -7.28 28.83
CA GLN A 54 4.50 -7.00 30.01
C GLN A 54 3.09 -7.60 29.94
N GLN A 55 2.57 -8.05 31.08
CA GLN A 55 1.21 -8.64 31.16
C GLN A 55 0.10 -7.62 30.92
N VAL A 56 0.26 -6.37 31.40
CA VAL A 56 -0.68 -5.28 31.15
C VAL A 56 -0.22 -4.46 29.97
N ARG A 57 -0.92 -4.58 28.85
CA ARG A 57 -0.63 -3.89 27.60
C ARG A 57 -1.89 -3.34 26.96
N ILE A 58 -1.72 -2.32 26.11
CA ILE A 58 -2.82 -1.68 25.38
C ILE A 58 -3.08 -2.47 24.11
N SER A 59 -4.30 -2.99 23.96
CA SER A 59 -4.69 -3.85 22.85
C SER A 59 -5.61 -3.13 21.85
N ASN A 60 -5.06 -2.16 21.11
CA ASN A 60 -5.71 -1.72 19.85
C ASN A 60 -4.96 -2.35 18.68
N GLY A 61 -5.56 -3.33 18.02
CA GLY A 61 -4.88 -4.10 16.96
C GLY A 61 -4.53 -3.29 15.73
N ILE A 62 -3.64 -3.83 14.90
CA ILE A 62 -3.37 -3.35 13.55
C ILE A 62 -4.70 -3.30 12.77
N GLY A 63 -4.93 -2.22 12.02
CA GLY A 63 -6.19 -1.95 11.33
C GLY A 63 -7.21 -1.14 12.14
N ALA A 64 -7.01 -0.96 13.45
CA ALA A 64 -7.85 -0.09 14.26
C ALA A 64 -7.70 1.38 13.84
N ARG A 65 -8.76 2.16 14.08
CA ARG A 65 -8.82 3.59 13.79
C ARG A 65 -9.11 4.39 15.05
N SER A 66 -8.45 5.54 15.18
CA SER A 66 -8.62 6.46 16.31
C SER A 66 -8.79 7.91 15.83
N ALA A 67 -9.32 8.75 16.70
CA ALA A 67 -9.47 10.17 16.41
C ALA A 67 -8.10 10.87 16.30
N ILE A 68 -7.98 11.79 15.34
CA ILE A 68 -6.73 12.55 15.13
C ILE A 68 -6.45 13.46 16.33
N HIS A 69 -7.45 14.19 16.82
CA HIS A 69 -7.31 15.21 17.87
C HIS A 69 -7.02 14.63 19.25
N ALA A 70 -7.45 13.39 19.54
CA ALA A 70 -7.32 12.75 20.84
C ALA A 70 -6.12 11.80 20.97
N THR A 71 -5.28 11.66 19.94
CA THR A 71 -4.13 10.76 19.94
C THR A 71 -2.81 11.46 19.67
N ALA A 72 -1.72 11.00 20.29
CA ALA A 72 -0.38 11.55 20.03
C ALA A 72 0.03 11.38 18.56
N LEU A 73 -0.20 10.20 17.95
CA LEU A 73 0.10 9.99 16.53
C LEU A 73 -0.70 10.94 15.63
N GLY A 74 -1.99 11.10 15.91
CA GLY A 74 -2.85 11.97 15.14
C GLY A 74 -2.42 13.43 15.22
N LYS A 75 -2.20 13.94 16.43
CA LYS A 75 -1.74 15.32 16.65
C LYS A 75 -0.36 15.57 16.06
N ALA A 76 0.57 14.61 16.14
CA ALA A 76 1.89 14.72 15.51
C ALA A 76 1.77 14.91 13.99
N MET A 77 0.94 14.13 13.31
CA MET A 77 0.70 14.29 11.88
C MET A 77 -0.05 15.57 11.55
N ALA A 78 -1.12 15.87 12.30
CA ALA A 78 -1.94 17.06 12.07
C ALA A 78 -1.16 18.38 12.18
N ALA A 79 -0.14 18.42 13.04
CA ALA A 79 0.74 19.58 13.19
C ALA A 79 1.51 19.94 11.90
N HIS A 80 1.69 18.97 11.00
CA HIS A 80 2.42 19.13 9.73
C HIS A 80 1.52 19.21 8.50
N LEU A 81 0.19 19.16 8.68
CA LEU A 81 -0.77 19.44 7.60
C LEU A 81 -0.79 20.95 7.27
N SER A 82 -1.14 21.27 6.02
CA SER A 82 -1.48 22.63 5.65
C SER A 82 -2.74 23.12 6.42
N HIS A 83 -2.93 24.41 6.55
CA HIS A 83 -4.08 24.97 7.26
C HIS A 83 -5.41 24.45 6.68
N SER A 84 -5.53 24.40 5.36
CA SER A 84 -6.75 23.90 4.69
C SER A 84 -7.00 22.41 4.89
N GLU A 85 -5.92 21.59 4.91
CA GLU A 85 -6.04 20.16 5.20
C GLU A 85 -6.37 19.91 6.67
N ARG A 86 -5.75 20.66 7.58
CA ARG A 86 -6.02 20.59 9.00
C ARG A 86 -7.49 20.92 9.29
N TYR A 87 -8.02 22.01 8.72
CA TYR A 87 -9.43 22.36 8.85
C TYR A 87 -10.32 21.21 8.34
N ARG A 88 -10.12 20.78 7.11
CA ARG A 88 -10.96 19.77 6.46
C ARG A 88 -10.92 18.39 7.15
N LEU A 89 -9.75 17.95 7.62
CA LEU A 89 -9.56 16.58 8.12
C LEU A 89 -9.76 16.46 9.63
N VAL A 90 -9.57 17.53 10.38
CA VAL A 90 -9.52 17.49 11.84
C VAL A 90 -10.53 18.41 12.50
N MET A 91 -10.78 19.60 11.93
CA MET A 91 -11.56 20.67 12.54
C MET A 91 -12.92 20.89 11.87
N ASP A 92 -13.27 20.13 10.84
CA ASP A 92 -14.56 20.21 10.16
C ASP A 92 -15.62 19.48 10.99
N GLY A 93 -16.36 20.25 11.80
CA GLY A 93 -17.36 19.76 12.73
C GLY A 93 -16.93 19.82 14.21
N GLU A 94 -17.73 19.18 15.05
CA GLU A 94 -17.46 19.09 16.48
C GLU A 94 -16.42 18.02 16.79
N LEU A 95 -15.47 18.35 17.65
CA LEU A 95 -14.49 17.39 18.16
C LEU A 95 -15.14 16.52 19.24
N GLU A 96 -15.15 15.22 19.03
CA GLU A 96 -15.74 14.24 19.95
C GLU A 96 -14.97 14.21 21.27
N ALA A 97 -15.69 14.36 22.40
CA ALA A 97 -15.13 14.20 23.73
C ALA A 97 -15.08 12.71 24.10
N PHE A 98 -13.92 12.19 24.43
CA PHE A 98 -13.72 10.80 24.89
C PHE A 98 -13.54 10.75 26.40
N THR A 99 -12.91 11.78 26.97
CA THR A 99 -12.65 11.97 28.39
C THR A 99 -12.71 13.44 28.75
N ASP A 100 -12.62 13.77 30.03
CA ASP A 100 -12.53 15.18 30.48
C ASP A 100 -11.22 15.87 30.06
N GLN A 101 -10.23 15.12 29.59
CA GLN A 101 -8.94 15.63 29.10
C GLN A 101 -8.92 15.81 27.58
N THR A 102 -9.97 15.37 26.86
CA THR A 102 -10.06 15.52 25.39
C THR A 102 -10.16 16.99 25.01
N ILE A 103 -9.32 17.43 24.07
CA ILE A 103 -9.45 18.77 23.49
C ILE A 103 -10.65 18.78 22.53
N VAL A 104 -11.64 19.58 22.85
CA VAL A 104 -12.89 19.72 22.07
C VAL A 104 -13.03 21.08 21.40
N SER A 105 -12.14 22.03 21.69
CA SER A 105 -12.08 23.34 21.05
C SER A 105 -11.11 23.34 19.87
N ASN A 106 -11.57 23.75 18.69
CA ASN A 106 -10.71 23.91 17.50
C ASN A 106 -9.59 24.93 17.74
N GLY A 107 -9.84 25.99 18.51
CA GLY A 107 -8.82 26.99 18.85
C GLY A 107 -7.71 26.43 19.73
N ASP A 108 -8.08 25.67 20.78
CA ASP A 108 -7.12 25.05 21.67
C ASP A 108 -6.32 23.96 20.95
N LEU A 109 -6.98 23.20 20.07
CA LEU A 109 -6.31 22.20 19.25
C LEU A 109 -5.29 22.86 18.30
N ASP A 110 -5.66 23.95 17.61
CA ASP A 110 -4.74 24.64 16.70
C ASP A 110 -3.53 25.21 17.45
N GLN A 111 -3.74 25.79 18.63
CA GLN A 111 -2.65 26.26 19.49
C GLN A 111 -1.73 25.10 19.88
N GLN A 112 -2.29 23.96 20.28
CA GLN A 112 -1.51 22.78 20.64
C GLN A 112 -0.72 22.22 19.44
N LEU A 113 -1.34 22.17 18.24
CA LEU A 113 -0.67 21.71 17.03
C LEU A 113 0.52 22.60 16.64
N ASN A 114 0.43 23.91 16.86
CA ASN A 114 1.55 24.83 16.63
C ASN A 114 2.70 24.59 17.62
N ILE A 115 2.42 24.31 18.88
CA ILE A 115 3.40 23.90 19.89
C ILE A 115 4.05 22.56 19.49
N ILE A 116 3.26 21.59 19.06
CA ILE A 116 3.74 20.27 18.59
C ILE A 116 4.68 20.44 17.40
N LYS A 117 4.33 21.27 16.43
CA LYS A 117 5.17 21.55 15.26
C LYS A 117 6.51 22.13 15.64
N ALA A 118 6.53 23.09 16.56
CA ALA A 118 7.76 23.72 17.05
C ALA A 118 8.63 22.74 17.88
N ARG A 119 8.00 21.89 18.67
CA ARG A 119 8.66 20.92 19.56
C ARG A 119 9.12 19.66 18.84
N GLY A 120 8.44 19.26 17.75
CA GLY A 120 8.75 18.09 16.92
C GLY A 120 8.08 16.78 17.38
N TYR A 121 7.31 16.78 18.46
CA TYR A 121 6.56 15.61 18.94
C TYR A 121 5.26 16.02 19.63
N ALA A 122 4.31 15.12 19.67
CA ALA A 122 3.03 15.26 20.35
C ALA A 122 2.98 14.39 21.59
N VAL A 123 2.23 14.83 22.60
CA VAL A 123 1.90 14.07 23.81
C VAL A 123 0.38 14.01 23.91
N SER A 124 -0.15 12.86 24.33
CA SER A 124 -1.55 12.67 24.72
C SER A 124 -1.57 12.05 26.12
N ILE A 125 -2.28 12.65 27.06
CA ILE A 125 -2.38 12.20 28.44
C ILE A 125 -3.87 12.09 28.78
N GLY A 126 -4.38 10.85 28.84
CA GLY A 126 -5.77 10.61 29.18
C GLY A 126 -6.80 11.17 28.18
N GLU A 127 -6.41 11.55 26.95
CA GLU A 127 -7.30 12.26 26.02
C GLU A 127 -8.28 11.33 25.28
N GLN A 128 -7.88 10.11 24.93
CA GLN A 128 -8.78 9.13 24.30
C GLN A 128 -9.24 8.06 25.31
N PHE A 129 -8.39 7.71 26.24
CA PHE A 129 -8.67 6.78 27.35
C PHE A 129 -7.99 7.34 28.61
N GLU A 130 -8.72 7.46 29.72
CA GLU A 130 -8.29 8.15 30.94
C GLU A 130 -6.91 7.67 31.47
N ASP A 131 -6.70 6.36 31.46
CA ASP A 131 -5.50 5.73 32.00
C ASP A 131 -4.38 5.51 30.99
N ILE A 132 -4.46 6.12 29.81
CA ILE A 132 -3.49 5.91 28.74
C ILE A 132 -2.79 7.21 28.37
N SER A 133 -1.47 7.14 28.33
CA SER A 133 -0.59 8.21 27.87
C SER A 133 0.24 7.76 26.67
N ALA A 134 0.57 8.70 25.81
CA ALA A 134 1.35 8.44 24.60
C ALA A 134 2.21 9.63 24.20
N VAL A 135 3.32 9.35 23.52
CA VAL A 135 4.17 10.33 22.86
C VAL A 135 4.47 9.85 21.44
N ALA A 136 4.44 10.75 20.47
CA ALA A 136 4.65 10.39 19.06
C ALA A 136 5.33 11.53 18.28
N ALA A 137 6.09 11.15 17.24
CA ALA A 137 6.68 12.08 16.29
C ALA A 137 6.22 11.76 14.86
N PRO A 138 6.08 12.78 14.01
CA PRO A 138 5.67 12.61 12.63
C PRO A 138 6.81 12.08 11.77
N ILE A 139 6.51 11.16 10.88
CA ILE A 139 7.39 10.73 9.80
C ILE A 139 7.04 11.57 8.59
N LEU A 140 8.03 12.29 8.06
CA LEU A 140 7.81 13.30 7.01
C LEU A 140 8.45 12.87 5.70
N ASP A 141 7.81 13.23 4.59
CA ASP A 141 8.41 13.13 3.25
C ASP A 141 9.41 14.28 2.99
N HIS A 142 10.07 14.26 1.83
CA HIS A 142 11.02 15.30 1.38
C HIS A 142 10.38 16.69 1.22
N ARG A 143 9.06 16.80 1.24
CA ARG A 143 8.29 18.06 1.21
C ARG A 143 7.78 18.46 2.59
N ALA A 144 8.28 17.84 3.65
CA ALA A 144 7.84 18.02 5.03
C ALA A 144 6.34 17.73 5.26
N ARG A 145 5.73 16.85 4.44
CA ARG A 145 4.35 16.40 4.63
C ARG A 145 4.34 15.10 5.44
N PRO A 146 3.36 14.91 6.33
CA PRO A 146 3.30 13.72 7.17
C PRO A 146 2.85 12.51 6.33
N ILE A 147 3.68 11.48 6.26
CA ILE A 147 3.37 10.18 5.65
C ILE A 147 2.97 9.14 6.69
N GLY A 148 3.28 9.41 7.96
CA GLY A 148 2.93 8.58 9.10
C GLY A 148 3.39 9.22 10.41
N ALA A 149 3.25 8.49 11.51
CA ALA A 149 3.81 8.82 12.81
C ALA A 149 4.20 7.55 13.55
N ILE A 150 5.27 7.62 14.36
CA ILE A 150 5.70 6.57 15.26
C ILE A 150 5.63 7.08 16.70
N GLY A 151 5.22 6.21 17.62
CA GLY A 151 5.08 6.62 19.01
C GLY A 151 5.10 5.47 20.00
N VAL A 152 5.26 5.86 21.28
CA VAL A 152 5.20 4.99 22.45
C VAL A 152 3.87 5.25 23.17
N VAL A 153 3.19 4.19 23.57
CA VAL A 153 1.92 4.24 24.30
C VAL A 153 1.92 3.27 25.44
N GLY A 154 1.39 3.68 26.58
CA GLY A 154 1.32 2.84 27.76
C GLY A 154 0.39 3.41 28.83
N PRO A 155 0.20 2.70 29.93
CA PRO A 155 -0.58 3.20 31.06
C PRO A 155 0.03 4.47 31.67
N SER A 156 -0.82 5.43 32.04
CA SER A 156 -0.40 6.74 32.55
C SER A 156 0.48 6.63 33.82
N TYR A 157 0.25 5.63 34.67
CA TYR A 157 1.05 5.41 35.86
C TYR A 157 2.50 4.99 35.59
N ARG A 158 2.82 4.50 34.37
CA ARG A 158 4.18 4.18 33.90
C ARG A 158 4.76 5.26 33.01
N LEU A 159 3.91 5.99 32.28
CA LEU A 159 4.28 7.08 31.38
C LEU A 159 3.92 8.44 31.98
N SER A 160 4.67 8.84 33.04
CA SER A 160 4.53 10.18 33.60
C SER A 160 4.86 11.26 32.56
N THR A 161 4.38 12.48 32.76
CA THR A 161 4.64 13.63 31.88
C THR A 161 6.13 13.83 31.64
N GLU A 162 6.97 13.73 32.66
CA GLU A 162 8.42 13.84 32.53
C GLU A 162 9.02 12.75 31.64
N ARG A 163 8.55 11.51 31.83
CA ARG A 163 8.98 10.37 31.01
C ARG A 163 8.55 10.52 29.55
N LEU A 164 7.34 11.00 29.29
CA LEU A 164 6.87 11.30 27.93
C LEU A 164 7.75 12.33 27.24
N HIS A 165 8.18 13.39 27.95
CA HIS A 165 9.09 14.39 27.39
C HIS A 165 10.50 13.84 27.16
N THR A 166 10.98 12.95 28.00
CA THR A 166 12.25 12.24 27.79
C THR A 166 12.18 11.36 26.53
N LEU A 167 11.11 10.56 26.41
CA LEU A 167 10.86 9.73 25.22
C LEU A 167 10.59 10.56 23.96
N GLY A 168 10.18 11.83 24.10
CA GLY A 168 9.96 12.74 22.99
C GLY A 168 11.17 12.87 22.07
N ARG A 169 12.39 12.89 22.61
CA ARG A 169 13.64 12.93 21.83
C ARG A 169 13.84 11.62 21.05
N GLU A 170 13.56 10.51 21.68
CA GLU A 170 13.73 9.17 21.10
C GLU A 170 12.77 8.92 19.92
N VAL A 171 11.50 9.35 20.05
CA VAL A 171 10.54 9.22 18.96
C VAL A 171 10.85 10.18 17.80
N ILE A 172 11.40 11.38 18.07
CA ILE A 172 11.89 12.28 17.01
C ILE A 172 13.02 11.63 16.22
N GLU A 173 14.01 11.08 16.90
CA GLU A 173 15.16 10.42 16.25
C GLU A 173 14.72 9.20 15.45
N ALA A 174 13.79 8.40 15.99
CA ALA A 174 13.21 7.28 15.26
C ALA A 174 12.48 7.76 13.99
N ALA A 175 11.60 8.77 14.12
CA ALA A 175 10.86 9.32 13.00
C ALA A 175 11.80 9.90 11.92
N ARG A 176 12.90 10.55 12.29
CA ARG A 176 13.91 11.07 11.36
C ARG A 176 14.62 9.96 10.59
N ARG A 177 15.03 8.88 11.29
CA ARG A 177 15.65 7.72 10.62
C ARG A 177 14.69 7.07 9.64
N ILE A 178 13.43 6.89 10.02
CA ILE A 178 12.40 6.35 9.12
C ILE A 178 12.20 7.29 7.93
N SER A 179 12.10 8.61 8.15
CA SER A 179 11.95 9.61 7.07
C SER A 179 13.13 9.58 6.09
N GLY A 180 14.36 9.42 6.60
CA GLY A 180 15.56 9.26 5.78
C GLY A 180 15.52 7.97 4.95
N ASN A 181 15.21 6.86 5.59
CA ASN A 181 15.14 5.55 4.93
C ASN A 181 14.05 5.49 3.84
N VAL A 182 12.86 6.07 4.11
CA VAL A 182 11.79 6.17 3.10
C VAL A 182 12.21 7.10 1.96
N GLY A 183 12.92 8.20 2.26
CA GLY A 183 13.49 9.09 1.25
C GLY A 183 14.61 8.43 0.43
N GLU A 184 15.48 7.66 1.06
CA GLU A 184 16.54 6.89 0.39
C GLU A 184 15.98 5.72 -0.42
N LEU A 185 14.94 5.02 0.06
CA LEU A 185 14.21 4.04 -0.74
C LEU A 185 13.60 4.71 -2.00
N ALA A 186 12.99 5.89 -1.85
CA ALA A 186 12.45 6.64 -2.99
C ALA A 186 13.55 7.19 -3.94
N MET A 187 14.75 7.48 -3.43
CA MET A 187 15.91 7.90 -4.24
C MET A 187 16.75 6.72 -4.73
N SER A 188 16.76 5.58 -4.04
CA SER A 188 17.47 4.37 -4.46
C SER A 188 16.71 3.58 -5.55
N ILE A 189 15.48 3.96 -5.86
CA ILE A 189 14.79 3.55 -7.11
C ILE A 189 15.55 4.06 -8.36
N SER A 190 16.49 5.00 -8.21
CA SER A 190 17.38 5.44 -9.28
C SER A 190 18.79 4.83 -9.26
N VAL A 191 19.08 3.91 -8.35
CA VAL A 191 20.38 3.21 -8.22
C VAL A 191 20.12 1.70 -8.21
N ALA A 192 20.88 0.97 -8.99
CA ALA A 192 20.81 -0.49 -9.16
C ALA A 192 20.50 -1.24 -7.83
N PRO A 193 19.62 -2.22 -7.85
CA PRO A 193 19.14 -2.89 -6.64
C PRO A 193 20.31 -3.48 -5.85
N LYS A 194 20.42 -3.07 -4.58
CA LYS A 194 21.29 -3.73 -3.63
C LYS A 194 20.75 -5.15 -3.41
N PRO A 195 21.53 -6.19 -3.56
CA PRO A 195 21.02 -7.55 -3.40
C PRO A 195 20.37 -7.70 -2.02
N LEU A 196 19.14 -8.19 -2.01
CA LEU A 196 18.40 -8.57 -0.81
C LEU A 196 19.30 -9.40 0.11
N GLY A 197 19.51 -8.95 1.35
CA GLY A 197 20.29 -9.69 2.34
C GLY A 197 19.68 -11.06 2.57
N ALA A 198 20.55 -12.08 2.57
CA ALA A 198 20.33 -13.48 2.91
C ALA A 198 18.88 -13.99 2.69
N VAL A 199 18.51 -14.16 1.44
CA VAL A 199 17.43 -15.07 1.05
C VAL A 199 17.85 -16.46 1.51
N GLN A 200 16.96 -17.23 2.13
CA GLN A 200 17.21 -18.62 2.51
C GLN A 200 17.89 -19.34 1.35
N ASP A 201 18.86 -20.19 1.63
CA ASP A 201 19.82 -20.81 0.71
C ASP A 201 19.26 -21.48 -0.58
N ASN A 202 17.93 -21.45 -0.77
CA ASN A 202 17.21 -22.11 -1.87
C ASN A 202 16.46 -21.17 -2.82
N VAL A 203 16.59 -19.85 -2.70
CA VAL A 203 15.92 -18.89 -3.58
C VAL A 203 16.93 -17.91 -4.16
N SER A 204 16.94 -17.77 -5.48
CA SER A 204 17.79 -16.82 -6.20
C SER A 204 16.95 -15.94 -7.15
N CYS A 205 17.41 -14.72 -7.38
CA CYS A 205 16.81 -13.85 -8.38
C CYS A 205 17.25 -14.32 -9.78
N ALA A 206 16.33 -14.89 -10.54
CA ALA A 206 16.62 -15.41 -11.87
C ALA A 206 16.74 -14.30 -12.93
N ILE A 207 15.94 -13.23 -12.81
CA ILE A 207 15.92 -12.12 -13.76
C ILE A 207 15.87 -10.82 -12.95
N PRO A 208 16.98 -10.09 -12.82
CA PRO A 208 16.99 -8.79 -12.16
C PRO A 208 16.10 -7.77 -12.91
N GLY A 209 15.38 -6.93 -12.18
CA GLY A 209 14.52 -5.93 -12.78
C GLY A 209 14.02 -4.89 -11.79
N GLU A 210 13.47 -3.79 -12.31
CA GLU A 210 12.95 -2.66 -11.57
C GLU A 210 11.47 -2.43 -11.96
N ASP A 211 10.63 -3.46 -11.85
CA ASP A 211 9.21 -3.32 -12.12
C ASP A 211 8.53 -2.58 -10.95
N PHE A 212 7.66 -1.62 -11.27
CA PHE A 212 6.88 -0.92 -10.25
C PHE A 212 5.78 -1.80 -9.66
N LEU A 213 5.16 -2.65 -10.48
CA LEU A 213 4.19 -3.67 -10.07
C LEU A 213 4.19 -4.81 -11.08
N GLY A 214 5.09 -5.77 -10.88
CA GLY A 214 5.20 -6.97 -11.70
C GLY A 214 4.07 -7.95 -11.38
N GLU A 215 3.23 -8.32 -12.39
CA GLU A 215 2.08 -9.18 -12.23
C GLU A 215 1.87 -10.12 -13.42
N GLY A 216 0.96 -11.08 -13.25
CA GLY A 216 0.52 -12.00 -14.30
C GLY A 216 1.65 -12.82 -14.95
N PRO A 217 2.54 -13.49 -14.18
CA PRO A 217 3.65 -14.22 -14.77
C PRO A 217 3.17 -15.41 -15.61
N PHE A 218 3.74 -15.54 -16.82
CA PHE A 218 3.45 -16.62 -17.75
C PHE A 218 4.75 -17.26 -18.25
N TRP A 219 4.90 -18.54 -18.02
CA TRP A 219 6.01 -19.33 -18.57
C TRP A 219 5.67 -19.86 -19.98
N SER A 220 6.54 -19.60 -20.95
CA SER A 220 6.45 -20.16 -22.30
C SER A 220 7.45 -21.30 -22.47
N PRO A 221 7.00 -22.58 -22.43
CA PRO A 221 7.88 -23.73 -22.60
C PRO A 221 8.55 -23.76 -23.99
N GLU A 222 7.85 -23.24 -25.01
CA GLU A 222 8.35 -23.27 -26.39
C GLU A 222 9.54 -22.32 -26.60
N THR A 223 9.59 -21.20 -25.87
CA THR A 223 10.66 -20.21 -25.98
C THR A 223 11.66 -20.25 -24.82
N GLY A 224 11.35 -20.96 -23.73
CA GLY A 224 12.10 -20.94 -22.50
C GLY A 224 12.12 -19.58 -21.80
N LYS A 225 11.09 -18.76 -22.02
CA LYS A 225 11.03 -17.40 -21.47
C LYS A 225 9.87 -17.21 -20.54
N LEU A 226 10.07 -16.32 -19.55
CA LEU A 226 9.04 -15.81 -18.66
C LEU A 226 8.52 -14.50 -19.20
N HIS A 227 7.20 -14.35 -19.22
CA HIS A 227 6.50 -13.10 -19.58
C HIS A 227 5.72 -12.64 -18.38
N TRP A 228 5.65 -11.33 -18.15
CA TRP A 228 4.83 -10.71 -17.13
C TRP A 228 4.48 -9.28 -17.54
N VAL A 229 3.69 -8.61 -16.76
CA VAL A 229 3.38 -7.20 -16.98
C VAL A 229 3.92 -6.34 -15.84
N ASP A 230 4.34 -5.12 -16.15
CA ASP A 230 4.44 -4.06 -15.16
C ASP A 230 3.18 -3.19 -15.30
N ILE A 231 2.30 -3.24 -14.29
CA ILE A 231 1.03 -2.54 -14.34
C ILE A 231 1.24 -1.03 -14.23
N LEU A 232 2.14 -0.59 -13.35
CA LEU A 232 2.31 0.83 -13.01
C LEU A 232 3.29 1.57 -13.92
N ALA A 233 4.22 0.87 -14.56
CA ALA A 233 4.95 1.35 -15.73
C ALA A 233 4.45 0.55 -16.95
N PRO A 234 3.26 0.88 -17.50
CA PRO A 234 2.51 0.00 -18.38
C PRO A 234 3.35 -0.66 -19.46
N ALA A 235 3.65 -1.94 -19.28
CA ALA A 235 4.54 -2.67 -20.18
C ALA A 235 4.30 -4.18 -20.12
N VAL A 236 4.62 -4.86 -21.24
CA VAL A 236 4.87 -6.30 -21.24
C VAL A 236 6.36 -6.53 -21.15
N VAL A 237 6.75 -7.34 -20.18
CA VAL A 237 8.15 -7.72 -19.95
C VAL A 237 8.36 -9.17 -20.33
N THR A 238 9.48 -9.43 -20.97
CA THR A 238 9.93 -10.78 -21.31
C THR A 238 11.33 -10.98 -20.76
N GLY A 239 11.55 -12.04 -20.01
CA GLY A 239 12.83 -12.36 -19.44
C GLY A 239 13.28 -13.80 -19.72
N ASP A 240 14.58 -13.98 -19.81
CA ASP A 240 15.23 -15.27 -19.96
C ASP A 240 15.89 -15.67 -18.64
N PRO A 241 15.34 -16.66 -17.90
CA PRO A 241 15.94 -17.08 -16.62
C PRO A 241 17.32 -17.71 -16.74
N ALA A 242 17.72 -18.19 -17.93
CA ALA A 242 19.01 -18.82 -18.14
C ALA A 242 20.13 -17.78 -18.30
N THR A 243 19.82 -16.60 -18.85
CA THR A 243 20.79 -15.53 -19.10
C THR A 243 20.62 -14.34 -18.17
N GLY A 244 19.46 -14.20 -17.52
CA GLY A 244 19.07 -13.02 -16.75
C GLY A 244 18.67 -11.82 -17.63
N GLU A 245 18.68 -11.95 -18.94
CA GLU A 245 18.30 -10.89 -19.86
C GLU A 245 16.80 -10.60 -19.80
N ARG A 246 16.44 -9.31 -19.90
CA ARG A 246 15.04 -8.88 -20.00
C ARG A 246 14.86 -7.88 -21.14
N SER A 247 13.68 -7.89 -21.70
CA SER A 247 13.20 -6.89 -22.65
C SER A 247 11.83 -6.35 -22.20
N THR A 248 11.64 -5.05 -22.32
CA THR A 248 10.41 -4.36 -21.90
C THR A 248 9.77 -3.71 -23.13
N ARG A 249 8.47 -3.94 -23.30
CA ARG A 249 7.65 -3.33 -24.35
C ARG A 249 6.62 -2.40 -23.70
N PRO A 250 6.79 -1.10 -23.74
CA PRO A 250 5.84 -0.14 -23.20
C PRO A 250 4.47 -0.22 -23.88
N LEU A 251 3.42 0.05 -23.10
CA LEU A 251 2.03 0.13 -23.56
C LEU A 251 1.45 1.51 -23.24
N PRO A 252 0.45 1.98 -24.01
CA PRO A 252 -0.12 3.31 -23.81
C PRO A 252 -1.11 3.39 -22.63
N GLU A 253 -1.47 2.27 -22.03
CA GLU A 253 -2.46 2.17 -20.97
C GLU A 253 -2.12 1.04 -19.99
N LEU A 254 -2.71 1.05 -18.79
CA LEU A 254 -2.50 0.02 -17.77
C LEU A 254 -2.81 -1.37 -18.34
N VAL A 255 -1.97 -2.35 -18.02
CA VAL A 255 -2.10 -3.74 -18.43
C VAL A 255 -2.11 -4.65 -17.22
N GLY A 256 -3.16 -5.46 -17.05
CA GLY A 256 -3.30 -6.39 -15.93
C GLY A 256 -2.69 -7.77 -16.20
N VAL A 257 -2.75 -8.23 -17.46
CA VAL A 257 -2.18 -9.51 -17.89
C VAL A 257 -1.79 -9.48 -19.35
N ALA A 258 -0.73 -10.22 -19.71
CA ALA A 258 -0.30 -10.45 -21.10
C ALA A 258 -0.02 -11.93 -21.32
N ILE A 259 -0.75 -12.53 -22.27
CA ILE A 259 -0.65 -13.96 -22.60
C ILE A 259 -0.06 -14.09 -24.01
N PRO A 260 1.04 -14.84 -24.21
CA PRO A 260 1.62 -15.06 -25.52
C PRO A 260 0.66 -15.75 -26.48
N LYS A 261 0.61 -15.30 -27.73
CA LYS A 261 -0.12 -15.95 -28.82
C LYS A 261 0.77 -16.97 -29.52
N LYS A 262 0.18 -18.07 -29.99
CA LYS A 262 0.88 -19.05 -30.85
C LYS A 262 1.42 -18.44 -32.15
N SER A 263 0.73 -17.40 -32.66
CA SER A 263 1.15 -16.64 -33.86
C SER A 263 2.22 -15.58 -33.58
N GLY A 264 2.73 -15.50 -32.37
CA GLY A 264 3.63 -14.45 -31.88
C GLY A 264 2.90 -13.22 -31.38
N GLY A 265 3.57 -12.45 -30.50
CA GLY A 265 2.97 -11.32 -29.79
C GLY A 265 2.08 -11.76 -28.63
N PHE A 266 1.15 -10.90 -28.21
CA PHE A 266 0.38 -11.10 -26.98
C PHE A 266 -1.11 -10.81 -27.15
N VAL A 267 -1.94 -11.41 -26.30
CA VAL A 267 -3.27 -10.92 -25.93
C VAL A 267 -3.11 -10.27 -24.56
N CYS A 268 -3.53 -9.03 -24.42
CA CYS A 268 -3.42 -8.24 -23.18
C CYS A 268 -4.80 -7.82 -22.71
N ALA A 269 -5.03 -7.93 -21.39
CA ALA A 269 -6.16 -7.28 -20.77
C ALA A 269 -5.68 -5.93 -20.19
N THR A 270 -6.24 -4.85 -20.71
CA THR A 270 -5.83 -3.49 -20.40
C THR A 270 -6.91 -2.72 -19.66
N GLU A 271 -6.66 -1.46 -19.34
CA GLU A 271 -7.67 -0.60 -18.70
C GLU A 271 -8.94 -0.49 -19.55
N ASN A 272 -8.78 -0.29 -20.87
CA ASN A 272 -9.90 0.00 -21.78
C ASN A 272 -10.35 -1.19 -22.63
N GLY A 273 -9.94 -2.41 -22.28
CA GLY A 273 -10.42 -3.59 -22.98
C GLY A 273 -9.36 -4.67 -23.20
N ILE A 274 -9.67 -5.60 -24.07
CA ILE A 274 -8.79 -6.68 -24.48
C ILE A 274 -8.13 -6.29 -25.79
N LYS A 275 -6.80 -6.24 -25.79
CA LYS A 275 -5.98 -5.87 -26.95
C LYS A 275 -5.16 -7.05 -27.45
N THR A 276 -4.86 -7.07 -28.73
CA THR A 276 -3.82 -7.94 -29.28
C THR A 276 -2.62 -7.11 -29.66
N ILE A 277 -1.44 -7.64 -29.35
CA ILE A 277 -0.16 -7.06 -29.77
C ILE A 277 0.47 -8.05 -30.74
N SER A 278 0.82 -7.62 -31.92
CA SER A 278 1.53 -8.44 -32.89
C SER A 278 3.04 -8.48 -32.58
N SER A 279 3.77 -9.41 -33.19
CA SER A 279 5.24 -9.52 -33.00
C SER A 279 5.98 -8.23 -33.39
N ASN A 280 5.48 -7.49 -34.38
CA ASN A 280 6.03 -6.18 -34.81
C ASN A 280 5.58 -5.01 -33.93
N GLY A 281 4.74 -5.24 -32.91
CA GLY A 281 4.33 -4.21 -31.95
C GLY A 281 3.02 -3.49 -32.27
N GLN A 282 2.34 -3.84 -33.34
CA GLN A 282 1.03 -3.26 -33.70
C GLN A 282 -0.02 -3.69 -32.65
N ILE A 283 -0.77 -2.72 -32.12
CA ILE A 283 -1.82 -2.94 -31.13
C ILE A 283 -3.18 -2.80 -31.79
N GLU A 284 -4.04 -3.80 -31.59
CA GLU A 284 -5.41 -3.80 -32.11
C GLU A 284 -6.37 -4.17 -30.97
N THR A 285 -7.57 -3.57 -30.99
CA THR A 285 -8.63 -3.91 -30.05
C THR A 285 -9.32 -5.19 -30.47
N LEU A 286 -9.32 -6.20 -29.57
CA LEU A 286 -10.04 -7.46 -29.78
C LEU A 286 -11.47 -7.38 -29.23
N ALA A 287 -11.65 -6.81 -28.01
CA ALA A 287 -12.95 -6.68 -27.37
C ALA A 287 -12.94 -5.54 -26.34
N GLU A 288 -14.11 -4.93 -26.11
CA GLU A 288 -14.32 -3.88 -25.11
C GLU A 288 -15.57 -4.21 -24.27
N PRO A 289 -15.54 -5.30 -23.49
CA PRO A 289 -16.75 -5.78 -22.81
C PRO A 289 -17.25 -4.85 -21.68
N GLU A 290 -16.41 -3.94 -21.20
CA GLU A 290 -16.75 -2.96 -20.16
C GLU A 290 -16.68 -1.49 -20.63
N LYS A 291 -16.81 -1.23 -21.94
CA LYS A 291 -16.76 0.14 -22.48
C LYS A 291 -17.78 1.11 -21.84
N ASP A 292 -18.92 0.58 -21.36
CA ASP A 292 -19.96 1.35 -20.70
C ASP A 292 -19.82 1.39 -19.17
N HIS A 293 -18.79 0.72 -18.62
CA HIS A 293 -18.48 0.67 -17.19
C HIS A 293 -17.23 1.49 -16.88
N THR A 294 -17.36 2.82 -16.97
CA THR A 294 -16.26 3.74 -16.64
C THR A 294 -15.86 3.60 -15.18
N GLY A 295 -14.56 3.41 -14.91
CA GLY A 295 -14.02 3.26 -13.56
C GLY A 295 -13.65 1.83 -13.18
N ASN A 296 -13.77 0.86 -14.08
CA ASN A 296 -13.18 -0.47 -13.99
C ASN A 296 -11.89 -0.56 -14.83
N ARG A 297 -11.03 -1.51 -14.51
CA ARG A 297 -9.96 -2.01 -15.35
C ARG A 297 -9.93 -3.53 -15.30
N PHE A 298 -9.40 -4.15 -16.34
CA PHE A 298 -9.06 -5.57 -16.25
C PHE A 298 -7.84 -5.80 -15.37
N ASN A 299 -7.84 -6.92 -14.67
CA ASN A 299 -6.76 -7.37 -13.79
C ASN A 299 -6.12 -8.62 -14.36
N ASP A 300 -6.10 -9.70 -13.59
CA ASP A 300 -5.49 -10.95 -14.04
C ASP A 300 -6.45 -11.81 -14.86
N GLY A 301 -5.89 -12.70 -15.67
CA GLY A 301 -6.65 -13.62 -16.52
C GLY A 301 -5.78 -14.74 -17.08
N LYS A 302 -6.45 -15.79 -17.58
CA LYS A 302 -5.79 -16.95 -18.19
C LYS A 302 -6.61 -17.49 -19.37
N CYS A 303 -5.90 -18.07 -20.35
CA CYS A 303 -6.57 -18.83 -21.39
C CYS A 303 -6.86 -20.26 -20.93
N ASP A 304 -8.04 -20.75 -21.27
CA ASP A 304 -8.39 -22.16 -21.10
C ASP A 304 -7.84 -23.04 -22.24
N ALA A 305 -8.03 -24.35 -22.13
CA ALA A 305 -7.56 -25.32 -23.12
C ALA A 305 -8.17 -25.13 -24.52
N LYS A 306 -9.26 -24.37 -24.64
CA LYS A 306 -9.91 -24.02 -25.91
C LYS A 306 -9.44 -22.69 -26.49
N GLY A 307 -8.48 -22.04 -25.82
CA GLY A 307 -7.92 -20.75 -26.23
C GLY A 307 -8.81 -19.54 -25.93
N ARG A 308 -9.82 -19.70 -25.05
CA ARG A 308 -10.68 -18.60 -24.60
C ARG A 308 -10.02 -17.91 -23.43
N LEU A 309 -9.97 -16.57 -23.46
CA LEU A 309 -9.47 -15.77 -22.35
C LEU A 309 -10.55 -15.61 -21.28
N TRP A 310 -10.23 -16.00 -20.06
CA TRP A 310 -11.01 -15.69 -18.87
C TRP A 310 -10.29 -14.59 -18.12
N VAL A 311 -10.96 -13.48 -17.88
CA VAL A 311 -10.35 -12.30 -17.30
C VAL A 311 -11.32 -11.61 -16.37
N GLY A 312 -10.81 -11.21 -15.23
CA GLY A 312 -11.56 -10.45 -14.25
C GLY A 312 -11.27 -8.96 -14.33
N SER A 313 -12.26 -8.17 -13.98
CA SER A 313 -12.10 -6.73 -13.77
C SER A 313 -12.23 -6.38 -12.29
N LEU A 314 -11.79 -5.17 -11.95
CA LEU A 314 -12.00 -4.55 -10.65
C LEU A 314 -12.29 -3.06 -10.82
N ALA A 315 -12.98 -2.49 -9.83
CA ALA A 315 -13.19 -1.06 -9.80
C ALA A 315 -11.88 -0.32 -9.52
N ILE A 316 -11.59 0.69 -10.31
CA ILE A 316 -10.47 1.63 -10.08
C ILE A 316 -10.73 2.49 -8.84
N THR A 317 -11.98 2.77 -8.54
CA THR A 317 -12.42 3.36 -7.28
C THR A 317 -12.68 2.25 -6.28
N THR A 318 -12.38 2.49 -5.02
CA THR A 318 -12.51 1.52 -3.91
C THR A 318 -13.95 1.06 -3.64
N GLU A 319 -14.89 1.26 -4.56
CA GLU A 319 -16.25 0.79 -4.42
C GLU A 319 -16.30 -0.75 -4.54
N PRO A 320 -16.76 -1.44 -3.49
CA PRO A 320 -16.78 -2.89 -3.50
C PRO A 320 -17.77 -3.44 -4.53
N SER A 321 -17.42 -4.61 -5.10
CA SER A 321 -18.35 -5.44 -5.89
C SER A 321 -18.80 -4.85 -7.24
N LYS A 322 -17.96 -4.06 -7.92
CA LYS A 322 -18.21 -3.60 -9.30
C LYS A 322 -17.44 -4.39 -10.37
N GLY A 323 -16.52 -5.26 -9.98
CA GLY A 323 -15.79 -6.11 -10.91
C GLY A 323 -16.65 -7.24 -11.47
N MET A 324 -16.22 -7.77 -12.60
CA MET A 324 -16.90 -8.82 -13.36
C MET A 324 -15.90 -9.86 -13.85
N LEU A 325 -16.38 -11.09 -14.09
CA LEU A 325 -15.62 -12.12 -14.76
C LEU A 325 -16.14 -12.29 -16.19
N TRP A 326 -15.26 -12.12 -17.16
CA TRP A 326 -15.54 -12.24 -18.58
C TRP A 326 -14.85 -13.45 -19.19
N ARG A 327 -15.54 -14.08 -20.14
CA ARG A 327 -14.96 -15.03 -21.07
C ARG A 327 -14.93 -14.41 -22.46
N VAL A 328 -13.75 -14.29 -23.04
CA VAL A 328 -13.53 -13.69 -24.35
C VAL A 328 -13.08 -14.80 -25.32
N GLU A 329 -13.83 -14.96 -26.39
CA GLU A 329 -13.53 -15.93 -27.44
C GLU A 329 -12.39 -15.41 -28.35
N PRO A 330 -11.67 -16.27 -29.09
CA PRO A 330 -10.60 -15.86 -29.99
C PRO A 330 -11.02 -14.87 -31.09
N ASN A 331 -12.30 -14.82 -31.43
CA ASN A 331 -12.86 -13.87 -32.39
C ASN A 331 -13.32 -12.55 -31.75
N GLY A 332 -13.07 -12.33 -30.47
CA GLY A 332 -13.45 -11.13 -29.74
C GLY A 332 -14.86 -11.13 -29.13
N ALA A 333 -15.67 -12.16 -29.37
CA ALA A 333 -16.96 -12.27 -28.71
C ALA A 333 -16.78 -12.42 -27.19
N ALA A 334 -17.39 -11.54 -26.41
CA ALA A 334 -17.26 -11.51 -24.96
C ALA A 334 -18.57 -11.89 -24.28
N VAL A 335 -18.49 -12.74 -23.27
CA VAL A 335 -19.62 -13.21 -22.45
C VAL A 335 -19.34 -12.94 -21.00
N LYS A 336 -20.23 -12.21 -20.33
CA LYS A 336 -20.18 -12.00 -18.89
C LYS A 336 -20.57 -13.28 -18.18
N ASN A 337 -19.73 -13.78 -17.31
CA ASN A 337 -19.94 -15.00 -16.56
C ASN A 337 -20.36 -14.74 -15.10
N GLU A 338 -19.81 -13.71 -14.49
CA GLU A 338 -20.09 -13.34 -13.10
C GLU A 338 -19.96 -11.83 -12.91
N GLU A 339 -20.68 -11.29 -11.93
CA GLU A 339 -20.65 -9.89 -11.56
C GLU A 339 -20.57 -9.72 -10.03
N LYS A 340 -20.35 -8.49 -9.57
CA LYS A 340 -20.18 -8.15 -8.15
C LYS A 340 -18.91 -8.73 -7.52
N ILE A 341 -17.88 -8.90 -8.32
CA ILE A 341 -16.55 -9.32 -7.85
C ILE A 341 -15.85 -8.09 -7.24
N HIS A 342 -15.28 -8.27 -6.06
CA HIS A 342 -14.53 -7.18 -5.41
C HIS A 342 -13.15 -7.02 -6.03
N LEU A 343 -12.40 -8.11 -6.13
CA LEU A 343 -11.06 -8.20 -6.72
C LEU A 343 -10.95 -9.55 -7.42
N SER A 344 -10.55 -9.56 -8.68
CA SER A 344 -10.28 -10.79 -9.42
C SER A 344 -8.76 -10.95 -9.61
N ASP A 345 -8.19 -11.99 -8.99
CA ASP A 345 -6.77 -12.36 -9.09
C ASP A 345 -6.54 -13.52 -10.07
N GLY A 346 -7.38 -13.62 -11.08
CA GLY A 346 -7.28 -14.58 -12.17
C GLY A 346 -7.85 -15.96 -11.86
N PRO A 347 -8.36 -16.65 -12.89
CA PRO A 347 -8.90 -18.00 -12.78
C PRO A 347 -7.77 -19.02 -12.72
N CYS A 348 -7.99 -20.10 -11.94
CA CYS A 348 -7.17 -21.30 -11.95
C CYS A 348 -7.93 -22.46 -12.56
N TRP A 349 -7.24 -23.31 -13.31
CA TRP A 349 -7.80 -24.53 -13.87
C TRP A 349 -7.34 -25.72 -13.04
N GLY A 350 -8.30 -26.49 -12.53
CA GLY A 350 -8.00 -27.81 -11.97
C GLY A 350 -7.60 -28.80 -13.07
N PRO A 351 -6.98 -29.95 -12.73
CA PRO A 351 -6.78 -31.03 -13.68
C PRO A 351 -8.14 -31.41 -14.29
N PRO A 352 -8.19 -31.89 -15.54
CA PRO A 352 -9.44 -32.24 -16.21
C PRO A 352 -10.19 -33.28 -15.36
N GLN A 353 -11.11 -32.80 -14.57
CA GLN A 353 -11.95 -33.63 -13.75
C GLN A 353 -13.12 -34.12 -14.58
N LYS A 354 -13.30 -35.42 -14.55
CA LYS A 354 -14.58 -36.06 -14.77
C LYS A 354 -15.58 -35.39 -13.82
N ASN A 355 -16.62 -34.81 -14.36
CA ASN A 355 -17.83 -34.28 -13.75
C ASN A 355 -17.92 -34.42 -12.21
N ILE A 356 -17.87 -33.27 -11.52
CA ILE A 356 -18.58 -33.14 -10.25
C ILE A 356 -19.92 -32.52 -10.53
#